data_dcc3693416b8aaf412f963d8c7c58839
#
_entry.id   dcc3693416b8aaf412f963d8c7c58839
#
_cell.length_a   1.000
_cell.length_b   1.000
_cell.length_c   1.000
_cell.angle_alpha   90.00
_cell.angle_beta   90.00
_cell.angle_gamma   90.00
#
_symmetry.space_group_name_H-M   'P 1'
#
loop_
_entity.id
_entity.type
_entity.pdbx_description
1 polymer ?
#
loop_
_entity_poly.entity_id
_entity_poly.type
_entity_poly.pdbx_seq_one_letter_code
_entity_poly.pdbx_strand_id
1 'polypeptide(L)'
;KFTLDLALTAPDPLVAASNGVLVGVDVLSGARKRYRWSTSYPLSTYLVCFSATNYNTWSVNYNTLAGGTMPVLFYIYPEHDTPANRAAWEQVVPMLTTLRTLFGEYPFINEKYGIYECQFGGGMEHQTFTAQGTFDLGVTVHELGHQWWGDLVTCKTWNDIWLNEGFATYTEALWAEFKPGSSGLPALKSAMAGKKYFGAGTVYVQNAELGNLYAIFDGNTTYNKAGWVVHMLRHVLGDAAFFDMLAAYRATYAFSAAATAD
;
A
#
# COMPACT_ATOMS: atom_id res chain seq x y z
N LYS A 1 -8.79 2.11 -15.19
CA LYS A 1 -7.33 2.29 -14.99
C LYS A 1 -6.67 2.78 -16.27
N PHE A 2 -5.51 3.46 -16.17
CA PHE A 2 -4.76 4.07 -17.26
C PHE A 2 -3.26 4.07 -16.94
N THR A 3 -2.40 4.24 -17.93
CA THR A 3 -0.96 4.52 -17.74
C THR A 3 -0.76 6.02 -17.52
N LEU A 4 0.35 6.41 -16.89
CA LEU A 4 0.61 7.81 -16.54
C LEU A 4 2.02 8.23 -16.93
N ASP A 5 2.13 9.33 -17.65
CA ASP A 5 3.35 10.11 -17.80
C ASP A 5 3.16 11.46 -17.13
N LEU A 6 3.99 11.76 -16.12
CA LEU A 6 3.86 12.96 -15.30
C LEU A 6 5.16 13.78 -15.33
N ALA A 7 5.06 15.05 -15.64
CA ALA A 7 6.17 16.00 -15.61
C ALA A 7 5.94 17.05 -14.50
N LEU A 8 6.69 16.96 -13.41
CA LEU A 8 6.64 17.87 -12.26
C LEU A 8 7.78 18.85 -12.35
N THR A 9 7.47 20.15 -12.44
CA THR A 9 8.47 21.21 -12.41
C THR A 9 8.47 21.87 -11.03
N ALA A 10 9.60 21.80 -10.34
CA ALA A 10 9.80 22.38 -9.02
C ALA A 10 11.01 23.31 -8.98
N PRO A 11 11.06 24.28 -8.06
CA PRO A 11 12.28 25.03 -7.78
C PRO A 11 13.44 24.12 -7.38
N ASP A 12 14.67 24.40 -7.82
CA ASP A 12 15.86 23.77 -7.31
C ASP A 12 16.19 24.37 -5.91
N PRO A 13 16.48 23.58 -4.87
CA PRO A 13 16.88 22.16 -4.89
C PRO A 13 15.77 21.15 -4.56
N LEU A 14 14.48 21.48 -4.68
CA LEU A 14 13.41 20.56 -4.31
C LEU A 14 13.45 19.27 -5.14
N VAL A 15 13.11 18.18 -4.49
CA VAL A 15 13.01 16.83 -5.08
C VAL A 15 11.57 16.47 -5.24
N ALA A 16 11.15 16.01 -6.45
CA ALA A 16 9.79 15.61 -6.72
C ALA A 16 9.63 14.09 -6.73
N ALA A 17 8.52 13.62 -6.17
CA ALA A 17 8.11 12.22 -6.07
C ALA A 17 6.82 11.97 -6.83
N SER A 18 6.71 10.81 -7.51
CA SER A 18 5.47 10.34 -8.14
C SER A 18 5.49 8.82 -8.38
N ASN A 19 4.37 8.30 -8.90
CA ASN A 19 4.20 6.89 -9.29
C ASN A 19 5.20 6.46 -10.38
N GLY A 20 5.44 5.17 -10.48
CA GLY A 20 6.22 4.58 -11.55
C GLY A 20 7.73 4.80 -11.39
N VAL A 21 8.44 4.92 -12.50
CA VAL A 21 9.88 5.13 -12.57
C VAL A 21 10.22 6.57 -12.91
N LEU A 22 11.31 7.11 -12.32
CA LEU A 22 11.88 8.40 -12.71
C LEU A 22 12.65 8.22 -14.02
N VAL A 23 12.09 8.67 -15.14
CA VAL A 23 12.68 8.52 -16.46
C VAL A 23 13.70 9.63 -16.80
N GLY A 24 13.71 10.72 -16.05
CA GLY A 24 14.72 11.76 -16.21
C GLY A 24 14.44 13.02 -15.40
N VAL A 25 15.49 13.84 -15.24
CA VAL A 25 15.42 15.15 -14.61
C VAL A 25 16.06 16.17 -15.54
N ASP A 26 15.27 17.13 -16.00
CA ASP A 26 15.71 18.21 -16.89
C ASP A 26 16.02 19.46 -16.04
N VAL A 27 17.20 20.05 -16.20
CA VAL A 27 17.54 21.37 -15.62
C VAL A 27 16.94 22.45 -16.51
N LEU A 28 16.17 23.35 -15.93
CA LEU A 28 15.48 24.42 -16.63
C LEU A 28 16.03 25.79 -16.21
N SER A 29 15.75 26.81 -17.03
CA SER A 29 16.07 28.20 -16.67
C SER A 29 15.30 28.63 -15.41
N GLY A 30 15.83 29.64 -14.68
CA GLY A 30 15.21 30.17 -13.47
C GLY A 30 15.29 29.23 -12.26
N ALA A 31 16.41 28.53 -12.11
CA ALA A 31 16.67 27.61 -10.98
C ALA A 31 15.51 26.64 -10.75
N ARG A 32 15.10 25.91 -11.75
CA ARG A 32 14.04 24.91 -11.72
C ARG A 32 14.51 23.59 -12.28
N LYS A 33 13.89 22.50 -11.81
CA LYS A 33 14.06 21.12 -12.34
C LYS A 33 12.71 20.57 -12.75
N ARG A 34 12.68 19.81 -13.84
CA ARG A 34 11.52 19.03 -14.28
C ARG A 34 11.81 17.56 -14.09
N TYR A 35 11.07 16.91 -13.20
CA TYR A 35 11.10 15.49 -12.95
C TYR A 35 10.08 14.81 -13.84
N ARG A 36 10.52 13.84 -14.65
CA ARG A 36 9.63 13.06 -15.53
C ARG A 36 9.48 11.66 -14.95
N TRP A 37 8.26 11.34 -14.57
CA TRP A 37 7.85 10.05 -14.04
C TRP A 37 6.95 9.34 -15.02
N SER A 38 7.05 7.99 -15.12
CA SER A 38 6.22 7.19 -16.01
C SER A 38 5.86 5.87 -15.34
N THR A 39 4.60 5.46 -15.46
CA THR A 39 4.15 4.11 -15.13
C THR A 39 3.49 3.44 -16.32
N SER A 40 3.94 2.23 -16.62
CA SER A 40 3.36 1.36 -17.65
C SER A 40 2.27 0.45 -17.09
N TYR A 41 2.16 0.33 -15.78
CA TYR A 41 1.11 -0.45 -15.13
C TYR A 41 -0.21 0.33 -15.07
N PRO A 42 -1.35 -0.37 -15.24
CA PRO A 42 -2.67 0.25 -15.10
C PRO A 42 -2.87 0.83 -13.69
N LEU A 43 -3.19 2.12 -13.61
CA LEU A 43 -3.33 2.92 -12.40
C LEU A 43 -4.75 3.44 -12.25
N SER A 44 -5.33 3.43 -11.05
CA SER A 44 -6.58 4.09 -10.73
C SER A 44 -6.35 5.58 -10.44
N THR A 45 -7.31 6.45 -10.76
CA THR A 45 -7.14 7.90 -10.64
C THR A 45 -6.82 8.38 -9.24
N TYR A 46 -7.42 7.76 -8.21
CA TYR A 46 -7.21 8.15 -6.82
C TYR A 46 -5.83 7.74 -6.28
N LEU A 47 -5.12 6.84 -6.97
CA LEU A 47 -3.78 6.36 -6.62
C LEU A 47 -2.66 7.21 -7.22
N VAL A 48 -2.99 8.21 -8.04
CA VAL A 48 -1.99 9.15 -8.57
C VAL A 48 -1.43 9.98 -7.43
N CYS A 49 -0.11 10.04 -7.33
CA CYS A 49 0.56 10.89 -6.36
C CYS A 49 1.54 11.88 -7.01
N PHE A 50 1.72 12.99 -6.36
CA PHE A 50 2.86 13.89 -6.58
C PHE A 50 3.18 14.63 -5.29
N SER A 51 4.45 14.83 -5.06
CA SER A 51 4.97 15.65 -3.97
C SER A 51 6.26 16.33 -4.42
N ALA A 52 6.57 17.49 -3.87
CA ALA A 52 7.86 18.15 -4.12
C ALA A 52 8.25 18.98 -2.89
N THR A 53 9.39 18.61 -2.28
CA THR A 53 9.98 19.35 -1.16
C THR A 53 11.47 19.05 -1.08
N ASN A 54 12.13 19.50 -0.01
CA ASN A 54 13.56 19.32 0.27
C ASN A 54 13.91 17.92 0.79
N TYR A 55 13.30 16.88 0.23
CA TYR A 55 13.56 15.51 0.67
C TYR A 55 15.04 15.12 0.68
N ASN A 56 15.48 14.46 1.76
CA ASN A 56 16.60 13.54 1.72
C ASN A 56 16.14 12.21 1.11
N THR A 57 16.95 11.61 0.24
CA THR A 57 16.55 10.39 -0.48
C THR A 57 17.61 9.31 -0.36
N TRP A 58 17.16 8.06 -0.24
CA TRP A 58 18.01 6.88 -0.36
C TRP A 58 17.24 5.73 -0.96
N SER A 59 17.94 4.65 -1.28
CA SER A 59 17.31 3.43 -1.80
C SER A 59 18.00 2.19 -1.25
N VAL A 60 17.24 1.10 -1.18
CA VAL A 60 17.75 -0.24 -0.95
C VAL A 60 17.21 -1.17 -2.05
N ASN A 61 17.72 -2.40 -2.14
CA ASN A 61 17.26 -3.36 -3.12
C ASN A 61 16.38 -4.43 -2.47
N TYR A 62 15.26 -4.75 -3.12
CA TYR A 62 14.48 -5.94 -2.88
C TYR A 62 14.88 -7.03 -3.89
N ASN A 63 15.18 -8.25 -3.40
CA ASN A 63 15.50 -9.39 -4.25
C ASN A 63 14.22 -10.06 -4.73
N THR A 64 14.01 -10.13 -6.04
CA THR A 64 12.80 -10.68 -6.66
C THR A 64 12.81 -12.21 -6.71
N LEU A 65 11.63 -12.84 -6.88
CA LEU A 65 11.54 -14.29 -7.07
C LEU A 65 12.26 -14.76 -8.33
N ALA A 66 12.34 -13.93 -9.36
CA ALA A 66 13.04 -14.24 -10.60
C ALA A 66 14.57 -14.15 -10.50
N GLY A 67 15.12 -13.80 -9.34
CA GLY A 67 16.57 -13.69 -9.12
C GLY A 67 17.18 -12.34 -9.51
N GLY A 68 16.35 -11.32 -9.82
CA GLY A 68 16.77 -9.94 -10.02
C GLY A 68 16.61 -9.07 -8.78
N THR A 69 16.72 -7.76 -8.97
CA THR A 69 16.46 -6.77 -7.90
C THR A 69 15.49 -5.69 -8.37
N MET A 70 14.67 -5.20 -7.45
CA MET A 70 13.83 -4.02 -7.63
C MET A 70 14.27 -2.94 -6.63
N PRO A 71 14.40 -1.66 -7.06
CA PRO A 71 14.71 -0.58 -6.14
C PRO A 71 13.53 -0.28 -5.22
N VAL A 72 13.81 -0.05 -3.94
CA VAL A 72 12.90 0.48 -2.94
C VAL A 72 13.40 1.86 -2.55
N LEU A 73 12.60 2.89 -2.83
CA LEU A 73 12.99 4.29 -2.68
C LEU A 73 12.39 4.90 -1.42
N PHE A 74 13.14 5.77 -0.76
CA PHE A 74 12.67 6.49 0.42
C PHE A 74 12.97 7.99 0.27
N TYR A 75 11.94 8.81 0.52
CA TYR A 75 11.98 10.26 0.47
C TYR A 75 11.48 10.79 1.82
N ILE A 76 12.40 11.31 2.65
CA ILE A 76 12.12 11.71 4.04
C ILE A 76 12.41 13.20 4.22
N TYR A 77 11.68 13.86 5.11
CA TYR A 77 12.01 15.24 5.49
C TYR A 77 13.34 15.29 6.22
N PRO A 78 14.19 16.30 5.97
CA PRO A 78 15.51 16.39 6.59
C PRO A 78 15.48 16.35 8.12
N GLU A 79 14.46 16.95 8.74
CA GLU A 79 14.26 16.99 10.19
C GLU A 79 13.93 15.63 10.81
N HIS A 80 13.43 14.69 10.02
CA HIS A 80 13.10 13.33 10.46
C HIS A 80 14.11 12.28 9.99
N ASP A 81 15.13 12.68 9.23
CA ASP A 81 16.14 11.77 8.67
C ASP A 81 17.11 11.30 9.76
N THR A 82 16.72 10.30 10.50
CA THR A 82 17.50 9.64 11.55
C THR A 82 17.75 8.17 11.21
N PRO A 83 18.85 7.57 11.74
CA PRO A 83 19.10 6.14 11.55
C PRO A 83 17.92 5.26 12.02
N ALA A 84 17.20 5.64 13.07
CA ALA A 84 16.06 4.90 13.58
C ALA A 84 14.88 4.94 12.60
N ASN A 85 14.55 6.10 12.04
CA ASN A 85 13.47 6.27 11.09
C ASN A 85 13.79 5.57 9.76
N ARG A 86 15.03 5.66 9.28
CA ARG A 86 15.47 4.88 8.10
C ARG A 86 15.30 3.38 8.33
N ALA A 87 15.81 2.88 9.45
CA ALA A 87 15.68 1.46 9.81
C ALA A 87 14.22 1.01 9.94
N ALA A 88 13.32 1.87 10.43
CA ALA A 88 11.90 1.58 10.50
C ALA A 88 11.29 1.41 9.10
N TRP A 89 11.51 2.32 8.19
CA TRP A 89 10.98 2.21 6.82
C TRP A 89 11.64 1.09 6.00
N GLU A 90 12.92 0.81 6.21
CA GLU A 90 13.62 -0.32 5.56
C GLU A 90 13.03 -1.69 5.94
N GLN A 91 12.23 -1.79 7.03
CA GLN A 91 11.46 -3.01 7.33
C GLN A 91 10.48 -3.40 6.21
N VAL A 92 10.17 -2.52 5.31
CA VAL A 92 9.36 -2.84 4.13
C VAL A 92 9.99 -3.93 3.25
N VAL A 93 11.32 -4.09 3.26
CA VAL A 93 11.99 -5.13 2.47
C VAL A 93 11.71 -6.55 3.02
N PRO A 94 11.87 -6.84 4.32
CA PRO A 94 11.39 -8.11 4.87
C PRO A 94 9.86 -8.27 4.78
N MET A 95 9.06 -7.17 4.82
CA MET A 95 7.63 -7.24 4.58
C MET A 95 7.32 -7.71 3.16
N LEU A 96 7.91 -7.10 2.13
CA LEU A 96 7.83 -7.54 0.73
C LEU A 96 8.19 -9.03 0.60
N THR A 97 9.28 -9.45 1.24
CA THR A 97 9.75 -10.85 1.20
C THR A 97 8.74 -11.81 1.83
N THR A 98 8.09 -11.41 2.91
CA THR A 98 7.07 -12.22 3.57
C THR A 98 5.77 -12.24 2.76
N LEU A 99 5.27 -11.07 2.37
CA LEU A 99 3.98 -10.95 1.69
C LEU A 99 3.98 -11.63 0.31
N ARG A 100 5.11 -11.63 -0.41
CA ARG A 100 5.20 -12.38 -1.68
C ARG A 100 4.98 -13.89 -1.53
N THR A 101 5.29 -14.46 -0.37
CA THR A 101 5.03 -15.89 -0.12
C THR A 101 3.55 -16.20 0.08
N LEU A 102 2.77 -15.19 0.50
CA LEU A 102 1.34 -15.30 0.76
C LEU A 102 0.50 -14.87 -0.44
N PHE A 103 0.93 -13.81 -1.13
CA PHE A 103 0.15 -13.15 -2.18
C PHE A 103 0.78 -13.30 -3.58
N GLY A 104 1.97 -13.89 -3.70
CA GLY A 104 2.77 -13.88 -4.91
C GLY A 104 3.60 -12.61 -5.06
N GLU A 105 4.47 -12.58 -6.06
CA GLU A 105 5.43 -11.48 -6.26
C GLU A 105 4.77 -10.10 -6.26
N TYR A 106 5.54 -9.08 -5.84
CA TYR A 106 5.10 -7.69 -5.85
C TYR A 106 4.56 -7.30 -7.24
N PRO A 107 3.34 -6.75 -7.33
CA PRO A 107 2.65 -6.61 -8.62
C PRO A 107 3.34 -5.70 -9.63
N PHE A 108 4.07 -4.71 -9.16
CA PHE A 108 4.69 -3.66 -9.98
C PHE A 108 6.21 -3.85 -10.05
N ILE A 109 6.65 -5.09 -10.11
CA ILE A 109 8.05 -5.53 -9.94
C ILE A 109 9.03 -4.93 -10.97
N ASN A 110 8.55 -4.52 -12.15
CA ASN A 110 9.36 -3.91 -13.20
C ASN A 110 9.55 -2.39 -13.03
N GLU A 111 8.99 -1.81 -11.98
CA GLU A 111 9.12 -0.39 -11.68
C GLU A 111 9.90 -0.17 -10.38
N LYS A 112 9.19 0.05 -9.29
CA LYS A 112 9.75 0.23 -7.95
C LYS A 112 8.70 -0.02 -6.88
N TYR A 113 9.12 -0.06 -5.64
CA TYR A 113 8.32 0.35 -4.50
C TYR A 113 9.01 1.53 -3.81
N GLY A 114 8.28 2.28 -2.97
CA GLY A 114 8.89 3.30 -2.14
C GLY A 114 7.92 3.93 -1.17
N ILE A 115 8.48 4.74 -0.27
CA ILE A 115 7.75 5.52 0.72
C ILE A 115 8.24 6.96 0.63
N TYR A 116 7.33 7.92 0.54
CA TYR A 116 7.65 9.33 0.70
C TYR A 116 6.90 9.91 1.90
N GLU A 117 7.58 10.78 2.65
CA GLU A 117 6.97 11.43 3.81
C GLU A 117 5.95 12.48 3.40
N CYS A 118 4.84 12.52 4.13
CA CYS A 118 3.77 13.50 3.96
C CYS A 118 3.36 14.10 5.30
N GLN A 119 2.56 15.18 5.29
CA GLN A 119 2.20 15.90 6.50
C GLN A 119 0.93 15.39 7.21
N PHE A 120 0.11 14.55 6.56
CA PHE A 120 -1.04 13.94 7.21
C PHE A 120 -0.64 12.70 8.02
N GLY A 121 -1.36 12.40 9.10
CA GLY A 121 -1.12 11.18 9.89
C GLY A 121 -1.59 9.93 9.16
N GLY A 122 -0.93 8.78 9.42
CA GLY A 122 -1.21 7.53 8.74
C GLY A 122 -0.48 7.39 7.42
N GLY A 123 -1.12 6.76 6.43
CA GLY A 123 -0.59 6.58 5.10
C GLY A 123 -1.65 6.72 4.01
N MET A 124 -1.20 6.60 2.77
CA MET A 124 -2.01 6.51 1.57
C MET A 124 -1.29 5.61 0.56
N GLU A 125 -2.01 4.64 0.07
CA GLU A 125 -1.53 3.51 -0.72
C GLU A 125 -1.13 3.83 -2.17
N HIS A 126 -0.76 5.04 -2.48
CA HIS A 126 -0.42 5.41 -3.87
C HIS A 126 0.43 4.33 -4.56
N GLN A 127 -0.05 3.85 -5.69
CA GLN A 127 0.58 2.74 -6.43
C GLN A 127 2.05 3.01 -6.66
N THR A 128 2.91 2.09 -6.26
CA THR A 128 4.37 2.10 -6.31
C THR A 128 5.09 3.12 -5.42
N PHE A 129 4.39 4.08 -4.81
CA PHE A 129 5.03 5.09 -3.96
C PHE A 129 4.08 5.57 -2.85
N THR A 130 4.00 4.82 -1.77
CA THR A 130 3.19 5.11 -0.58
C THR A 130 3.52 6.47 0.02
N ALA A 131 2.50 7.29 0.31
CA ALA A 131 2.66 8.45 1.19
C ALA A 131 2.52 8.00 2.64
N GLN A 132 3.42 8.42 3.54
CA GLN A 132 3.36 8.02 4.94
C GLN A 132 3.80 9.16 5.84
N GLY A 133 2.95 9.56 6.81
CA GLY A 133 3.24 10.61 7.80
C GLY A 133 3.66 10.06 9.16
N THR A 134 4.18 8.82 9.20
CA THR A 134 4.59 8.12 10.42
C THR A 134 5.66 7.08 10.11
N PHE A 135 6.36 6.62 11.15
CA PHE A 135 7.33 5.52 11.08
C PHE A 135 6.78 4.24 11.74
N ASP A 136 5.46 4.16 11.93
CA ASP A 136 4.78 2.99 12.49
C ASP A 136 4.78 1.83 11.50
N LEU A 137 5.22 0.64 11.96
CA LEU A 137 5.32 -0.56 11.11
C LEU A 137 3.96 -1.14 10.73
N GLY A 138 2.94 -0.91 11.55
CA GLY A 138 1.56 -1.31 11.24
C GLY A 138 1.04 -0.55 10.03
N VAL A 139 1.23 0.78 10.01
CA VAL A 139 0.90 1.61 8.84
C VAL A 139 1.74 1.17 7.63
N THR A 140 3.06 0.99 7.80
CA THR A 140 3.92 0.56 6.67
C THR A 140 3.44 -0.73 6.03
N VAL A 141 3.06 -1.74 6.80
CA VAL A 141 2.60 -3.02 6.23
C VAL A 141 1.18 -2.94 5.69
N HIS A 142 0.33 -2.08 6.25
CA HIS A 142 -1.01 -1.79 5.75
C HIS A 142 -0.92 -1.22 4.33
N GLU A 143 -0.19 -0.13 4.16
CA GLU A 143 0.00 0.55 2.88
C GLU A 143 0.73 -0.35 1.85
N LEU A 144 1.67 -1.17 2.29
CA LEU A 144 2.29 -2.15 1.42
C LEU A 144 1.29 -3.23 0.97
N GLY A 145 0.40 -3.67 1.87
CA GLY A 145 -0.65 -4.65 1.57
C GLY A 145 -1.59 -4.18 0.46
N HIS A 146 -1.89 -2.90 0.42
CA HIS A 146 -2.70 -2.28 -0.62
C HIS A 146 -2.12 -2.44 -2.02
N GLN A 147 -0.82 -2.64 -2.19
CA GLN A 147 -0.24 -2.83 -3.52
C GLN A 147 -0.82 -4.09 -4.22
N TRP A 148 -1.27 -5.10 -3.46
CA TRP A 148 -2.04 -6.24 -3.96
C TRP A 148 -3.55 -5.99 -3.88
N TRP A 149 -4.03 -5.42 -2.73
CA TRP A 149 -5.45 -5.29 -2.37
C TRP A 149 -5.88 -3.82 -2.31
N GLY A 150 -6.07 -3.21 -3.46
CA GLY A 150 -6.35 -1.77 -3.65
C GLY A 150 -5.78 -1.28 -4.97
N ASP A 151 -4.52 -1.63 -5.26
CA ASP A 151 -3.81 -1.14 -6.43
C ASP A 151 -3.88 -2.16 -7.59
N LEU A 152 -3.39 -3.39 -7.38
CA LEU A 152 -3.52 -4.44 -8.37
C LEU A 152 -5.00 -4.77 -8.63
N VAL A 153 -5.71 -5.14 -7.56
CA VAL A 153 -7.16 -5.35 -7.56
C VAL A 153 -7.82 -4.21 -6.79
N THR A 154 -8.51 -3.33 -7.48
CA THR A 154 -9.12 -2.13 -6.90
C THR A 154 -10.61 -2.37 -6.63
N CYS A 155 -11.18 -1.78 -5.59
CA CYS A 155 -12.62 -1.76 -5.40
C CYS A 155 -13.32 -1.09 -6.60
N LYS A 156 -14.43 -1.64 -7.07
CA LYS A 156 -15.14 -1.15 -8.25
C LYS A 156 -15.85 0.18 -8.00
N THR A 157 -16.38 0.34 -6.81
CA THR A 157 -17.04 1.56 -6.33
C THR A 157 -16.63 1.83 -4.89
N TRP A 158 -16.86 3.04 -4.41
CA TRP A 158 -16.61 3.39 -3.00
C TRP A 158 -17.50 2.61 -2.01
N ASN A 159 -18.60 2.04 -2.46
CA ASN A 159 -19.38 1.11 -1.65
C ASN A 159 -18.59 -0.15 -1.28
N ASP A 160 -17.66 -0.55 -2.16
CA ASP A 160 -16.85 -1.75 -2.05
C ASP A 160 -15.48 -1.51 -1.41
N ILE A 161 -15.21 -0.31 -0.87
CA ILE A 161 -13.90 0.10 -0.34
C ILE A 161 -13.36 -0.86 0.74
N TRP A 162 -14.24 -1.58 1.44
CA TRP A 162 -13.86 -2.60 2.40
C TRP A 162 -12.98 -3.72 1.80
N LEU A 163 -13.08 -3.95 0.47
CA LEU A 163 -12.21 -4.90 -0.24
C LEU A 163 -10.75 -4.42 -0.26
N ASN A 164 -10.51 -3.11 -0.34
CA ASN A 164 -9.18 -2.56 -0.19
C ASN A 164 -8.77 -2.61 1.29
N GLU A 165 -9.52 -1.93 2.16
CA GLU A 165 -9.15 -1.67 3.54
C GLU A 165 -9.19 -2.92 4.43
N GLY A 166 -10.16 -3.79 4.21
CA GLY A 166 -10.29 -5.03 4.97
C GLY A 166 -9.16 -6.01 4.70
N PHE A 167 -8.73 -6.15 3.44
CA PHE A 167 -7.58 -6.96 3.09
C PHE A 167 -6.27 -6.34 3.56
N ALA A 168 -6.08 -5.01 3.46
CA ALA A 168 -4.91 -4.33 3.98
C ALA A 168 -4.83 -4.44 5.51
N THR A 169 -5.95 -4.25 6.21
CA THR A 169 -6.06 -4.44 7.67
C THR A 169 -5.72 -5.87 8.08
N TYR A 170 -6.17 -6.86 7.32
CA TYR A 170 -5.83 -8.26 7.60
C TYR A 170 -4.36 -8.57 7.27
N THR A 171 -3.77 -7.88 6.30
CA THR A 171 -2.34 -8.01 5.97
C THR A 171 -1.45 -7.62 7.16
N GLU A 172 -1.83 -6.66 7.99
CA GLU A 172 -1.11 -6.35 9.23
C GLU A 172 -1.06 -7.57 10.18
N ALA A 173 -2.19 -8.29 10.29
CA ALA A 173 -2.24 -9.50 11.12
C ALA A 173 -1.48 -10.68 10.50
N LEU A 174 -1.51 -10.82 9.18
CA LEU A 174 -0.69 -11.79 8.45
C LEU A 174 0.81 -11.49 8.61
N TRP A 175 1.21 -10.23 8.54
CA TRP A 175 2.59 -9.85 8.85
C TRP A 175 2.97 -10.23 10.30
N ALA A 176 2.09 -9.97 11.26
CA ALA A 176 2.34 -10.38 12.64
C ALA A 176 2.54 -11.90 12.77
N GLU A 177 1.78 -12.70 11.99
CA GLU A 177 1.88 -14.16 11.97
C GLU A 177 3.16 -14.68 11.30
N PHE A 178 3.52 -14.13 10.15
CA PHE A 178 4.53 -14.73 9.25
C PHE A 178 5.88 -14.00 9.24
N LYS A 179 6.01 -12.85 9.90
CA LYS A 179 7.30 -12.14 9.98
C LYS A 179 8.39 -12.98 10.65
N PRO A 180 9.66 -12.76 10.31
CA PRO A 180 10.78 -13.43 10.98
C PRO A 180 10.69 -13.29 12.51
N GLY A 181 10.86 -14.39 13.22
CA GLY A 181 10.81 -14.44 14.70
C GLY A 181 9.40 -14.33 15.30
N SER A 182 8.35 -14.43 14.49
CA SER A 182 6.97 -14.44 14.98
C SER A 182 6.63 -15.67 15.81
N SER A 183 5.68 -15.53 16.72
CA SER A 183 5.05 -16.66 17.42
C SER A 183 3.95 -17.35 16.59
N GLY A 184 3.74 -16.95 15.35
CA GLY A 184 2.75 -17.54 14.44
C GLY A 184 1.30 -17.17 14.82
N LEU A 185 0.40 -18.15 14.84
CA LEU A 185 -1.02 -17.94 15.16
C LEU A 185 -1.30 -17.15 16.45
N PRO A 186 -0.56 -17.28 17.57
CA PRO A 186 -0.70 -16.39 18.72
C PRO A 186 -0.51 -14.91 18.39
N ALA A 187 0.46 -14.56 17.51
CA ALA A 187 0.68 -13.18 17.09
C ALA A 187 -0.47 -12.67 16.20
N LEU A 188 -0.96 -13.47 15.25
CA LEU A 188 -2.17 -13.16 14.48
C LEU A 188 -3.36 -12.89 15.40
N LYS A 189 -3.64 -13.78 16.35
CA LYS A 189 -4.77 -13.64 17.29
C LYS A 189 -4.65 -12.36 18.12
N SER A 190 -3.45 -12.01 18.56
CA SER A 190 -3.20 -10.77 19.30
C SER A 190 -3.48 -9.54 18.43
N ALA A 191 -2.99 -9.53 17.19
CA ALA A 191 -3.22 -8.44 16.24
C ALA A 191 -4.72 -8.26 15.94
N MET A 192 -5.43 -9.36 15.67
CA MET A 192 -6.87 -9.32 15.42
C MET A 192 -7.68 -8.96 16.67
N ALA A 193 -7.24 -9.32 17.86
CA ALA A 193 -7.91 -8.92 19.10
C ALA A 193 -7.95 -7.40 19.29
N GLY A 194 -6.89 -6.69 18.86
CA GLY A 194 -6.83 -5.22 18.88
C GLY A 194 -7.79 -4.53 17.90
N LYS A 195 -8.28 -5.28 16.91
CA LYS A 195 -9.19 -4.78 15.87
C LYS A 195 -10.66 -5.20 16.07
N LYS A 196 -11.02 -5.67 17.26
CA LYS A 196 -12.39 -6.11 17.54
C LYS A 196 -13.40 -4.96 17.47
N TYR A 197 -14.41 -5.14 16.63
CA TYR A 197 -15.57 -4.26 16.57
C TYR A 197 -16.84 -5.08 16.30
N PHE A 198 -17.75 -5.12 17.27
CA PHE A 198 -19.04 -5.82 17.20
C PHE A 198 -20.24 -4.86 17.18
N GLY A 199 -19.98 -3.56 16.99
CA GLY A 199 -21.03 -2.55 16.90
C GLY A 199 -21.87 -2.64 15.61
N ALA A 200 -22.88 -1.79 15.51
CA ALA A 200 -23.73 -1.66 14.34
C ALA A 200 -22.94 -1.23 13.10
N GLY A 201 -23.60 -1.26 11.95
CA GLY A 201 -23.03 -0.90 10.65
C GLY A 201 -22.62 -2.12 9.80
N THR A 202 -22.43 -1.88 8.53
CA THR A 202 -22.02 -2.87 7.53
C THR A 202 -20.68 -2.47 6.93
N VAL A 203 -19.93 -3.43 6.42
CA VAL A 203 -18.68 -3.17 5.66
C VAL A 203 -18.94 -2.52 4.30
N TYR A 204 -20.12 -2.81 3.71
CA TYR A 204 -20.54 -2.19 2.45
C TYR A 204 -21.10 -0.80 2.69
N VAL A 205 -20.45 0.24 2.15
CA VAL A 205 -20.88 1.63 2.32
C VAL A 205 -22.18 1.88 1.57
N GLN A 206 -23.18 2.42 2.27
CA GLN A 206 -24.50 2.67 1.68
C GLN A 206 -24.47 3.87 0.73
N ASN A 207 -25.26 3.84 -0.33
CA ASN A 207 -25.32 4.92 -1.33
C ASN A 207 -25.57 6.31 -0.72
N ALA A 208 -26.36 6.39 0.33
CA ALA A 208 -26.65 7.65 1.03
C ALA A 208 -25.41 8.24 1.76
N GLU A 209 -24.38 7.43 1.98
CA GLU A 209 -23.16 7.80 2.73
C GLU A 209 -21.99 8.16 1.81
N LEU A 210 -22.09 7.93 0.49
CA LEU A 210 -20.98 8.14 -0.46
C LEU A 210 -20.49 9.60 -0.55
N GLY A 211 -21.25 10.57 -0.08
CA GLY A 211 -20.82 11.97 0.04
C GLY A 211 -20.05 12.29 1.32
N ASN A 212 -19.87 11.32 2.23
CA ASN A 212 -19.23 11.49 3.51
C ASN A 212 -17.95 10.64 3.61
N LEU A 213 -16.80 11.28 3.51
CA LEU A 213 -15.49 10.58 3.61
C LEU A 213 -15.31 9.84 4.95
N TYR A 214 -15.87 10.35 6.05
CA TYR A 214 -15.78 9.67 7.35
C TYR A 214 -16.63 8.39 7.41
N ALA A 215 -17.67 8.28 6.59
CA ALA A 215 -18.45 7.06 6.48
C ALA A 215 -17.77 6.05 5.52
N ILE A 216 -17.17 6.53 4.42
CA ILE A 216 -16.43 5.69 3.49
C ILE A 216 -15.20 5.07 4.18
N PHE A 217 -14.45 5.86 4.96
CA PHE A 217 -13.23 5.44 5.66
C PHE A 217 -13.46 5.34 7.18
N ASP A 218 -14.58 4.74 7.59
CA ASP A 218 -14.87 4.51 9.01
C ASP A 218 -13.97 3.40 9.58
N GLY A 219 -13.15 3.76 10.56
CA GLY A 219 -12.17 2.85 11.16
C GLY A 219 -12.76 1.58 11.77
N ASN A 220 -14.03 1.63 12.19
CA ASN A 220 -14.70 0.48 12.80
C ASN A 220 -15.30 -0.47 11.76
N THR A 221 -15.97 0.05 10.74
CA THR A 221 -16.68 -0.78 9.76
C THR A 221 -15.81 -1.12 8.56
N THR A 222 -15.18 -0.13 7.95
CA THR A 222 -14.40 -0.29 6.71
C THR A 222 -13.06 -0.97 6.96
N TYR A 223 -12.43 -0.75 8.12
CA TYR A 223 -11.15 -1.35 8.51
C TYR A 223 -11.33 -2.53 9.46
N ASN A 224 -11.71 -2.28 10.70
CA ASN A 224 -11.70 -3.30 11.76
C ASN A 224 -12.69 -4.44 11.47
N LYS A 225 -13.96 -4.13 11.22
CA LYS A 225 -14.98 -5.14 10.90
C LYS A 225 -14.64 -5.87 9.59
N ALA A 226 -14.18 -5.15 8.57
CA ALA A 226 -13.79 -5.74 7.29
C ALA A 226 -12.58 -6.69 7.44
N GLY A 227 -11.55 -6.30 8.20
CA GLY A 227 -10.43 -7.19 8.52
C GLY A 227 -10.90 -8.45 9.25
N TRP A 228 -11.89 -8.33 10.16
CA TRP A 228 -12.51 -9.50 10.80
C TRP A 228 -13.32 -10.36 9.82
N VAL A 229 -13.99 -9.78 8.84
CA VAL A 229 -14.67 -10.56 7.78
C VAL A 229 -13.66 -11.42 7.02
N VAL A 230 -12.53 -10.87 6.63
CA VAL A 230 -11.46 -11.61 5.94
C VAL A 230 -10.87 -12.70 6.86
N HIS A 231 -10.67 -12.39 8.15
CA HIS A 231 -10.21 -13.38 9.14
C HIS A 231 -11.20 -14.52 9.32
N MET A 232 -12.49 -14.22 9.41
CA MET A 232 -13.54 -15.24 9.50
C MET A 232 -13.60 -16.11 8.25
N LEU A 233 -13.42 -15.51 7.07
CA LEU A 233 -13.36 -16.25 5.80
C LEU A 233 -12.22 -17.28 5.83
N ARG A 234 -11.03 -16.89 6.28
CA ARG A 234 -9.90 -17.83 6.47
C ARG A 234 -10.26 -18.95 7.45
N HIS A 235 -10.95 -18.61 8.55
CA HIS A 235 -11.36 -19.62 9.53
C HIS A 235 -12.36 -20.64 8.96
N VAL A 236 -13.29 -20.20 8.12
CA VAL A 236 -14.28 -21.07 7.48
C VAL A 236 -13.67 -21.95 6.39
N LEU A 237 -12.78 -21.42 5.58
CA LEU A 237 -12.15 -22.13 4.47
C LEU A 237 -10.98 -23.03 4.92
N GLY A 238 -10.31 -22.65 6.00
CA GLY A 238 -8.99 -23.18 6.36
C GLY A 238 -7.88 -22.55 5.52
N ASP A 239 -6.63 -22.68 6.01
CA ASP A 239 -5.48 -21.94 5.46
C ASP A 239 -5.25 -22.22 3.96
N ALA A 240 -5.19 -23.49 3.56
CA ALA A 240 -4.90 -23.86 2.19
C ALA A 240 -5.92 -23.24 1.21
N ALA A 241 -7.21 -23.49 1.42
CA ALA A 241 -8.25 -22.97 0.55
C ALA A 241 -8.36 -21.43 0.59
N PHE A 242 -8.05 -20.81 1.73
CA PHE A 242 -8.03 -19.34 1.83
C PHE A 242 -6.92 -18.72 0.96
N PHE A 243 -5.70 -19.21 1.02
CA PHE A 243 -4.60 -18.68 0.20
C PHE A 243 -4.77 -19.04 -1.29
N ASP A 244 -5.33 -20.20 -1.62
CA ASP A 244 -5.70 -20.55 -2.99
C ASP A 244 -6.79 -19.59 -3.54
N MET A 245 -7.79 -19.26 -2.73
CA MET A 245 -8.81 -18.27 -3.06
C MET A 245 -8.18 -16.89 -3.32
N LEU A 246 -7.26 -16.41 -2.47
CA LEU A 246 -6.57 -15.14 -2.68
C LEU A 246 -5.77 -15.14 -3.99
N ALA A 247 -5.09 -16.24 -4.30
CA ALA A 247 -4.36 -16.37 -5.56
C ALA A 247 -5.31 -16.34 -6.77
N ALA A 248 -6.43 -17.04 -6.72
CA ALA A 248 -7.45 -17.04 -7.76
C ALA A 248 -8.11 -15.67 -7.94
N TYR A 249 -8.49 -15.00 -6.84
CA TYR A 249 -9.07 -13.66 -6.84
C TYR A 249 -8.11 -12.66 -7.49
N ARG A 250 -6.85 -12.67 -7.07
CA ARG A 250 -5.81 -11.84 -7.67
C ARG A 250 -5.63 -12.12 -9.15
N ALA A 251 -5.57 -13.38 -9.56
CA ALA A 251 -5.39 -13.75 -10.98
C ALA A 251 -6.57 -13.30 -11.84
N THR A 252 -7.80 -13.37 -11.30
CA THR A 252 -9.03 -13.00 -12.02
C THR A 252 -9.15 -11.50 -12.22
N TYR A 253 -8.80 -10.71 -11.18
CA TYR A 253 -9.04 -9.26 -11.17
C TYR A 253 -7.76 -8.42 -11.26
N ALA A 254 -6.60 -9.03 -11.54
CA ALA A 254 -5.33 -8.30 -11.68
C ALA A 254 -5.45 -7.14 -12.66
N PHE A 255 -4.96 -5.97 -12.25
CA PHE A 255 -5.03 -4.70 -12.99
C PHE A 255 -6.44 -4.24 -13.34
N SER A 256 -7.44 -4.75 -12.64
CA SER A 256 -8.85 -4.44 -12.85
C SER A 256 -9.51 -4.02 -11.52
N ALA A 257 -10.83 -4.10 -11.47
CA ALA A 257 -11.61 -3.77 -10.29
C ALA A 257 -12.58 -4.91 -9.96
N ALA A 258 -12.90 -5.07 -8.67
CA ALA A 258 -13.85 -6.04 -8.17
C ALA A 258 -14.90 -5.38 -7.27
N ALA A 259 -16.10 -5.94 -7.23
CA ALA A 259 -17.18 -5.55 -6.35
C ALA A 259 -17.43 -6.64 -5.29
N THR A 260 -18.19 -6.30 -4.26
CA THR A 260 -18.57 -7.24 -3.20
C THR A 260 -19.36 -8.45 -3.74
N ALA A 261 -20.01 -8.31 -4.89
CA ALA A 261 -20.81 -9.36 -5.51
C ALA A 261 -20.01 -10.31 -6.41
N ASP A 262 -18.75 -9.99 -6.69
CA ASP A 262 -17.86 -10.80 -7.54
C ASP A 262 -17.18 -11.92 -6.75
#